data_90e36fa691783c987f035f5eba531c96
#
_entry.id   90e36fa691783c987f035f5eba531c96
#
_cell.length_a   1.000
_cell.length_b   1.000
_cell.length_c   1.000
_cell.angle_alpha   90.00
_cell.angle_beta   90.00
_cell.angle_gamma   90.00
#
_symmetry.space_group_name_H-M   'P 1'
#
loop_
_entity.id
_entity.type
_entity.pdbx_description
1 polymer ?
#
loop_
_entity_poly.entity_id
_entity_poly.type
_entity_poly.pdbx_seq_one_letter_code
_entity_poly.pdbx_strand_id
1 'polypeptide(L)'
;IQNAMDWVHDAGGGWLIISSDYVKQQFIISEAVIHRSNVWVVLDNVEIKLQDGVHDNLFRAAGVIINPDDPFGLCLDLEITDNIRLIGTGYPKLSGADVAYYADIPAGAGPRYWIGDEYGWRGTGLIYYGTQNFEIGGFKLQNVKNWGTDFGYGSKNGYIHDIDLWQPYKNGDGIHFTNGASHMRVRQIFGYARDDCLAMVNSDDSLVYSTANVPTEGSIRQWIYPTCPFWYGWAGNEAVGTSNDIHDITATNIGLTGNEQVSTILTTQFKIYNVTISGISSVNYMTPGRGWDEVNAILKSYAGFGDASRYKAGNVSNISINNIIECASKNYSVDITLEGRNIRVNRYMKLDTRAKTKGALNISSSAAPYVTTSNIVE
;
A
#
# COMPACT_ATOMS: atom_id res chain seq x y z
N ILE A 1 4.34 -2.55 -24.82
CA ILE A 1 4.85 -3.30 -23.66
C ILE A 1 4.08 -4.61 -23.52
N GLN A 2 2.72 -4.59 -23.50
CA GLN A 2 1.91 -5.79 -23.26
C GLN A 2 2.21 -6.92 -24.24
N ASN A 3 2.25 -6.65 -25.54
CA ASN A 3 2.54 -7.69 -26.53
C ASN A 3 3.91 -8.38 -26.30
N ALA A 4 4.91 -7.62 -25.84
CA ALA A 4 6.21 -8.20 -25.50
C ALA A 4 6.15 -9.05 -24.22
N MET A 5 5.35 -8.62 -23.23
CA MET A 5 5.08 -9.39 -22.01
C MET A 5 4.44 -10.73 -22.33
N ASP A 6 3.39 -10.70 -23.14
CA ASP A 6 2.66 -11.91 -23.57
C ASP A 6 3.58 -12.85 -24.39
N TRP A 7 4.36 -12.30 -25.31
CA TRP A 7 5.31 -13.09 -26.11
C TRP A 7 6.36 -13.80 -25.23
N VAL A 8 6.94 -13.11 -24.25
CA VAL A 8 7.91 -13.72 -23.32
C VAL A 8 7.25 -14.81 -22.50
N HIS A 9 6.03 -14.57 -22.01
CA HIS A 9 5.27 -15.56 -21.28
C HIS A 9 4.97 -16.82 -22.11
N ASP A 10 4.48 -16.64 -23.33
CA ASP A 10 4.11 -17.73 -24.25
C ASP A 10 5.33 -18.55 -24.68
N ALA A 11 6.51 -17.92 -24.70
CA ALA A 11 7.80 -18.59 -24.93
C ALA A 11 8.28 -19.42 -23.72
N GLY A 12 7.53 -19.45 -22.62
CA GLY A 12 7.87 -20.19 -21.40
C GLY A 12 8.45 -19.33 -20.28
N GLY A 13 8.46 -18.01 -20.45
CA GLY A 13 8.97 -17.04 -19.49
C GLY A 13 10.38 -16.56 -19.81
N GLY A 14 10.87 -15.62 -19.03
CA GLY A 14 12.21 -15.04 -19.20
C GLY A 14 12.28 -13.55 -18.89
N TRP A 15 13.32 -12.91 -19.41
CA TRP A 15 13.57 -11.48 -19.20
C TRP A 15 12.89 -10.63 -20.28
N LEU A 16 12.18 -9.59 -19.83
CA LEU A 16 11.70 -8.49 -20.66
C LEU A 16 12.45 -7.22 -20.22
N ILE A 17 13.37 -6.74 -21.05
CA ILE A 17 14.15 -5.54 -20.77
C ILE A 17 13.53 -4.36 -21.52
N ILE A 18 13.12 -3.34 -20.78
CA ILE A 18 12.63 -2.07 -21.31
C ILE A 18 13.69 -1.03 -20.96
N SER A 19 14.47 -0.61 -21.95
CA SER A 19 15.65 0.24 -21.75
C SER A 19 15.68 1.46 -22.65
N SER A 20 16.48 2.44 -22.23
CA SER A 20 16.82 3.63 -23.02
C SER A 20 18.31 3.94 -22.89
N ASP A 21 19.02 4.03 -23.99
CA ASP A 21 20.47 4.09 -24.00
C ASP A 21 21.07 5.40 -23.49
N TYR A 22 20.48 6.56 -23.78
CA TYR A 22 21.12 7.86 -23.51
C TYR A 22 20.22 8.87 -22.81
N VAL A 23 18.97 8.95 -23.16
CA VAL A 23 18.00 9.88 -22.59
C VAL A 23 16.84 9.07 -22.02
N LYS A 24 16.46 9.35 -20.78
CA LYS A 24 15.33 8.67 -20.17
C LYS A 24 14.11 8.77 -21.08
N GLN A 25 13.72 7.64 -21.66
CA GLN A 25 12.55 7.55 -22.51
C GLN A 25 11.30 7.35 -21.66
N GLN A 26 10.25 8.09 -21.99
CA GLN A 26 8.94 7.92 -21.38
C GLN A 26 8.05 7.05 -22.28
N PHE A 27 7.49 6.00 -21.71
CA PHE A 27 6.47 5.15 -22.33
C PHE A 27 5.13 5.48 -21.69
N ILE A 28 4.20 6.01 -22.48
CA ILE A 28 2.84 6.31 -22.02
C ILE A 28 1.97 5.09 -22.25
N ILE A 29 1.30 4.64 -21.21
CA ILE A 29 0.37 3.52 -21.23
C ILE A 29 -1.07 4.01 -21.00
N SER A 30 -2.02 3.45 -21.73
CA SER A 30 -3.46 3.79 -21.64
C SER A 30 -4.27 2.77 -20.83
N GLU A 31 -3.62 1.72 -20.39
CA GLU A 31 -4.18 0.64 -19.58
C GLU A 31 -3.06 -0.04 -18.79
N ALA A 32 -3.42 -0.81 -17.78
CA ALA A 32 -2.46 -1.53 -16.96
C ALA A 32 -1.65 -2.53 -17.79
N VAL A 33 -0.34 -2.60 -17.52
CA VAL A 33 0.48 -3.70 -18.02
C VAL A 33 0.18 -4.94 -17.18
N ILE A 34 -0.32 -5.99 -17.81
CA ILE A 34 -0.67 -7.26 -17.16
C ILE A 34 0.58 -8.12 -17.01
N HIS A 35 1.06 -8.22 -15.79
CA HIS A 35 2.29 -8.94 -15.47
C HIS A 35 2.04 -10.45 -15.44
N ARG A 36 2.62 -11.16 -16.40
CA ARG A 36 2.44 -12.60 -16.58
C ARG A 36 3.39 -13.40 -15.67
N SER A 37 2.95 -14.60 -15.29
CA SER A 37 3.82 -15.57 -14.56
C SER A 37 5.09 -15.89 -15.34
N ASN A 38 6.19 -16.10 -14.62
CA ASN A 38 7.52 -16.39 -15.18
C ASN A 38 8.12 -15.29 -16.06
N VAL A 39 7.62 -14.06 -16.02
CA VAL A 39 8.21 -12.92 -16.74
C VAL A 39 8.92 -11.99 -15.74
N TRP A 40 10.19 -11.69 -16.05
CA TRP A 40 11.04 -10.82 -15.25
C TRP A 40 11.30 -9.53 -16.01
N VAL A 41 10.63 -8.46 -15.58
CA VAL A 41 10.71 -7.13 -16.20
C VAL A 41 11.87 -6.36 -15.58
N VAL A 42 12.76 -5.87 -16.43
CA VAL A 42 13.80 -4.90 -16.08
C VAL A 42 13.47 -3.56 -16.73
N LEU A 43 13.34 -2.53 -15.90
CA LEU A 43 13.21 -1.14 -16.36
C LEU A 43 14.59 -0.49 -16.24
N ASP A 44 15.20 -0.14 -17.36
CA ASP A 44 16.52 0.46 -17.37
C ASP A 44 16.48 1.88 -17.92
N ASN A 45 16.67 2.87 -17.04
CA ASN A 45 16.68 4.29 -17.37
C ASN A 45 15.44 4.75 -18.16
N VAL A 46 14.25 4.26 -17.84
CA VAL A 46 12.98 4.60 -18.49
C VAL A 46 11.97 5.18 -17.52
N GLU A 47 10.91 5.78 -18.03
CA GLU A 47 9.71 6.11 -17.30
C GLU A 47 8.50 5.43 -17.93
N ILE A 48 7.76 4.65 -17.15
CA ILE A 48 6.43 4.17 -17.53
C ILE A 48 5.42 5.11 -16.87
N LYS A 49 4.60 5.75 -17.70
CA LYS A 49 3.63 6.75 -17.22
C LYS A 49 2.23 6.41 -17.69
N LEU A 50 1.29 6.44 -16.77
CA LEU A 50 -0.13 6.33 -17.11
C LEU A 50 -0.57 7.60 -17.84
N GLN A 51 -1.30 7.44 -18.93
CA GLN A 51 -1.87 8.54 -19.71
C GLN A 51 -2.83 9.36 -18.85
N ASP A 52 -2.84 10.66 -19.06
CA ASP A 52 -3.76 11.55 -18.36
C ASP A 52 -5.22 11.18 -18.62
N GLY A 53 -6.01 11.21 -17.56
CA GLY A 53 -7.42 10.84 -17.60
C GLY A 53 -7.71 9.33 -17.62
N VAL A 54 -6.68 8.47 -17.58
CA VAL A 54 -6.89 7.03 -17.49
C VAL A 54 -7.12 6.61 -16.04
N HIS A 55 -8.09 5.73 -15.83
CA HIS A 55 -8.41 5.11 -14.55
C HIS A 55 -7.99 3.64 -14.58
N ASP A 56 -6.73 3.37 -14.36
CA ASP A 56 -6.19 2.01 -14.27
C ASP A 56 -4.88 1.98 -13.46
N ASN A 57 -4.38 0.78 -13.21
CA ASN A 57 -3.08 0.54 -12.56
C ASN A 57 -1.93 0.79 -13.54
N LEU A 58 -0.71 0.93 -13.04
CA LEU A 58 0.50 0.87 -13.87
C LEU A 58 0.84 -0.58 -14.23
N PHE A 59 0.85 -1.45 -13.22
CA PHE A 59 1.01 -2.89 -13.40
C PHE A 59 -0.02 -3.63 -12.54
N ARG A 60 -0.48 -4.76 -13.08
CA ARG A 60 -1.41 -5.65 -12.39
C ARG A 60 -1.03 -7.10 -12.63
N ALA A 61 -1.08 -7.94 -11.60
CA ALA A 61 -0.88 -9.38 -11.74
C ALA A 61 -1.90 -10.01 -12.68
N ALA A 62 -1.48 -10.92 -13.52
CA ALA A 62 -2.34 -11.58 -14.51
C ALA A 62 -3.48 -12.38 -13.88
N GLY A 63 -3.26 -12.88 -12.64
CA GLY A 63 -4.29 -13.60 -11.89
C GLY A 63 -5.46 -12.73 -11.40
N VAL A 64 -5.37 -11.41 -11.49
CA VAL A 64 -6.47 -10.50 -11.14
C VAL A 64 -7.44 -10.42 -12.31
N ILE A 65 -8.49 -11.22 -12.28
CA ILE A 65 -9.50 -11.32 -13.33
C ILE A 65 -10.58 -10.27 -13.10
N ILE A 66 -10.71 -9.34 -14.03
CA ILE A 66 -11.68 -8.26 -13.95
C ILE A 66 -12.84 -8.47 -14.92
N ASN A 67 -14.01 -7.88 -14.59
CA ASN A 67 -15.12 -7.83 -15.52
C ASN A 67 -14.80 -6.83 -16.66
N PRO A 68 -14.66 -7.27 -17.90
CA PRO A 68 -14.36 -6.38 -19.01
C PRO A 68 -15.53 -5.42 -19.36
N ASP A 69 -16.76 -5.81 -19.00
CA ASP A 69 -17.96 -5.01 -19.26
C ASP A 69 -18.22 -3.95 -18.19
N ASP A 70 -17.49 -4.02 -17.08
CA ASP A 70 -17.53 -3.03 -16.01
C ASP A 70 -16.15 -2.39 -15.83
N PRO A 71 -15.86 -1.25 -16.45
CA PRO A 71 -14.55 -0.59 -16.37
C PRO A 71 -14.19 -0.13 -14.96
N PHE A 72 -15.16 -0.07 -14.05
CA PHE A 72 -14.95 0.21 -12.63
C PHE A 72 -15.07 -1.05 -11.78
N GLY A 73 -15.34 -2.16 -12.44
CA GLY A 73 -15.83 -3.39 -11.88
C GLY A 73 -14.85 -4.11 -11.00
N LEU A 74 -15.48 -4.98 -10.29
CA LEU A 74 -14.91 -5.94 -9.39
C LEU A 74 -13.92 -6.84 -10.09
N CYS A 75 -12.91 -7.21 -9.35
CA CYS A 75 -12.20 -8.43 -9.61
C CYS A 75 -13.21 -9.59 -9.53
N LEU A 76 -13.41 -10.29 -10.62
CA LEU A 76 -14.37 -11.41 -10.69
C LEU A 76 -13.81 -12.66 -10.07
N ASP A 77 -12.50 -12.86 -10.22
CA ASP A 77 -11.83 -14.06 -9.76
C ASP A 77 -10.34 -13.77 -9.54
N LEU A 78 -9.68 -14.67 -8.83
CA LEU A 78 -8.27 -14.58 -8.55
C LEU A 78 -7.57 -15.89 -8.85
N GLU A 79 -6.59 -15.82 -9.72
CA GLU A 79 -5.67 -16.92 -9.99
C GLU A 79 -4.27 -16.58 -9.48
N ILE A 80 -3.46 -17.60 -9.30
CA ILE A 80 -2.07 -17.39 -8.88
C ILE A 80 -1.25 -16.84 -10.05
N THR A 81 -0.59 -15.70 -9.79
CA THR A 81 0.52 -15.22 -10.63
C THR A 81 1.82 -15.56 -9.91
N ASP A 82 2.74 -16.25 -10.56
CA ASP A 82 3.91 -16.81 -9.91
C ASP A 82 5.23 -16.42 -10.59
N ASN A 83 6.30 -16.34 -9.80
CA ASN A 83 7.68 -16.16 -10.26
C ASN A 83 7.84 -14.94 -11.17
N ILE A 84 7.57 -13.76 -10.63
CA ILE A 84 7.67 -12.50 -11.38
C ILE A 84 8.71 -11.55 -10.78
N ARG A 85 9.24 -10.67 -11.61
CA ARG A 85 10.09 -9.56 -11.16
C ARG A 85 9.74 -8.28 -11.88
N LEU A 86 9.73 -7.18 -11.14
CA LEU A 86 9.67 -5.81 -11.66
C LEU A 86 10.78 -5.01 -11.01
N ILE A 87 11.91 -4.96 -11.63
CA ILE A 87 13.13 -4.36 -11.08
C ILE A 87 13.66 -3.23 -11.95
N GLY A 88 14.14 -2.19 -11.28
CA GLY A 88 14.69 -0.99 -11.91
C GLY A 88 16.21 -0.93 -11.85
N THR A 89 16.82 -0.47 -12.91
CA THR A 89 18.22 -0.05 -12.99
C THR A 89 18.30 1.34 -13.61
N GLY A 90 19.35 2.11 -13.33
CA GLY A 90 19.43 3.46 -13.88
C GLY A 90 18.36 4.44 -13.39
N TYR A 91 17.77 4.16 -12.22
CA TYR A 91 16.78 5.00 -11.57
C TYR A 91 15.49 5.25 -12.41
N PRO A 92 14.80 4.21 -12.88
CA PRO A 92 13.58 4.37 -13.64
C PRO A 92 12.44 4.93 -12.81
N LYS A 93 11.36 5.35 -13.50
CA LYS A 93 10.16 5.87 -12.85
C LYS A 93 8.93 5.11 -13.27
N LEU A 94 8.06 4.88 -12.30
CA LEU A 94 6.69 4.47 -12.48
C LEU A 94 5.80 5.64 -12.05
N SER A 95 5.06 6.22 -12.98
CA SER A 95 4.34 7.46 -12.77
C SER A 95 2.85 7.28 -13.06
N GLY A 96 2.01 7.59 -12.09
CA GLY A 96 0.58 7.78 -12.35
C GLY A 96 0.33 8.96 -13.29
N ALA A 97 -0.89 9.12 -13.75
CA ALA A 97 -1.31 10.24 -14.59
C ALA A 97 -1.11 11.59 -13.86
N ASP A 98 -0.75 12.64 -14.57
CA ASP A 98 -0.73 13.99 -13.97
C ASP A 98 -2.16 14.48 -13.72
N VAL A 99 -3.06 14.23 -14.66
CA VAL A 99 -4.48 14.56 -14.55
C VAL A 99 -5.26 13.31 -14.16
N ALA A 100 -6.01 13.39 -13.05
CA ALA A 100 -6.86 12.31 -12.59
C ALA A 100 -8.00 12.03 -13.59
N TYR A 101 -8.52 10.80 -13.56
CA TYR A 101 -9.72 10.45 -14.32
C TYR A 101 -10.88 11.40 -13.96
N TYR A 102 -11.58 11.84 -14.99
CA TYR A 102 -12.76 12.68 -14.86
C TYR A 102 -14.00 11.86 -15.20
N ALA A 103 -14.93 11.74 -14.26
CA ALA A 103 -16.22 11.12 -14.51
C ALA A 103 -17.26 12.18 -14.84
N ASP A 104 -18.05 11.95 -15.88
CA ASP A 104 -19.22 12.79 -16.16
C ASP A 104 -20.37 12.36 -15.24
N ILE A 105 -20.48 13.05 -14.13
CA ILE A 105 -21.50 12.83 -13.11
C ILE A 105 -22.40 14.05 -13.00
N PRO A 106 -23.66 13.92 -12.55
CA PRO A 106 -24.57 15.04 -12.38
C PRO A 106 -23.98 16.18 -11.56
N ALA A 107 -24.24 17.41 -11.95
CA ALA A 107 -23.78 18.58 -11.21
C ALA A 107 -24.28 18.54 -9.77
N GLY A 108 -23.39 18.74 -8.83
CA GLY A 108 -23.71 18.71 -7.38
C GLY A 108 -23.52 17.35 -6.71
N ALA A 109 -23.20 16.27 -7.46
CA ALA A 109 -22.98 14.94 -6.89
C ALA A 109 -21.58 14.72 -6.29
N GLY A 110 -20.76 15.76 -6.20
CA GLY A 110 -19.43 15.69 -5.59
C GLY A 110 -18.28 15.97 -6.56
N PRO A 111 -17.04 15.66 -6.18
CA PRO A 111 -15.89 15.91 -7.04
C PRO A 111 -15.97 15.05 -8.31
N ARG A 112 -15.64 15.68 -9.44
CA ARG A 112 -15.62 15.00 -10.74
C ARG A 112 -14.30 14.31 -11.05
N TYR A 113 -13.28 14.58 -10.27
CA TYR A 113 -11.96 13.95 -10.38
C TYR A 113 -11.80 12.89 -9.31
N TRP A 114 -11.33 11.75 -9.70
CA TRP A 114 -11.19 10.60 -8.84
C TRP A 114 -9.79 10.57 -8.22
N ILE A 115 -9.73 10.78 -6.94
CA ILE A 115 -8.52 10.83 -6.14
C ILE A 115 -8.77 10.11 -4.82
N GLY A 116 -7.81 9.33 -4.37
CA GLY A 116 -7.92 8.59 -3.12
C GLY A 116 -9.01 7.53 -3.19
N ASP A 117 -9.86 7.49 -2.18
CA ASP A 117 -10.90 6.48 -2.04
C ASP A 117 -11.87 6.40 -3.23
N GLU A 118 -12.17 7.54 -3.85
CA GLU A 118 -13.03 7.58 -5.01
C GLU A 118 -12.39 6.96 -6.25
N TYR A 119 -11.06 6.81 -6.26
CA TYR A 119 -10.35 6.15 -7.36
C TYR A 119 -10.47 4.64 -7.30
N GLY A 120 -10.72 4.08 -6.11
CA GLY A 120 -10.82 2.66 -5.89
C GLY A 120 -9.52 1.91 -6.20
N TRP A 121 -9.56 0.60 -6.26
CA TRP A 121 -8.40 -0.25 -6.48
C TRP A 121 -7.70 0.01 -7.82
N ARG A 122 -8.39 0.47 -8.85
CA ARG A 122 -7.78 0.86 -10.13
C ARG A 122 -6.93 2.11 -10.03
N GLY A 123 -7.10 2.92 -8.99
CA GLY A 123 -6.24 4.05 -8.71
C GLY A 123 -4.90 3.67 -8.09
N THR A 124 -4.76 2.44 -7.62
CA THR A 124 -3.52 1.91 -7.06
C THR A 124 -2.49 1.67 -8.16
N GLY A 125 -1.24 2.04 -7.89
CA GLY A 125 -0.19 1.95 -8.92
C GLY A 125 0.15 0.52 -9.31
N LEU A 126 0.46 -0.30 -8.33
CA LEU A 126 0.84 -1.70 -8.53
C LEU A 126 -0.10 -2.61 -7.74
N ILE A 127 -0.82 -3.48 -8.43
CA ILE A 127 -1.73 -4.46 -7.82
C ILE A 127 -1.18 -5.87 -8.05
N TYR A 128 -0.81 -6.53 -6.97
CA TYR A 128 -0.29 -7.88 -6.99
C TYR A 128 -1.04 -8.78 -6.01
N TYR A 129 -2.32 -9.08 -6.34
CA TYR A 129 -3.13 -10.02 -5.58
C TYR A 129 -2.86 -11.45 -6.02
N GLY A 130 -2.84 -12.40 -5.09
CA GLY A 130 -2.54 -13.79 -5.37
C GLY A 130 -1.15 -14.06 -5.96
N THR A 131 -0.23 -13.10 -5.84
CA THR A 131 1.10 -13.18 -6.45
C THR A 131 2.08 -13.88 -5.54
N GLN A 132 2.83 -14.83 -6.07
CA GLN A 132 3.77 -15.63 -5.30
C GLN A 132 5.19 -15.55 -5.88
N ASN A 133 6.21 -15.69 -5.02
CA ASN A 133 7.61 -15.74 -5.42
C ASN A 133 8.02 -14.53 -6.30
N PHE A 134 7.91 -13.33 -5.76
CA PHE A 134 8.10 -12.11 -6.53
C PHE A 134 9.16 -11.15 -5.97
N GLU A 135 9.72 -10.33 -6.84
CA GLU A 135 10.65 -9.26 -6.50
C GLU A 135 10.24 -7.95 -7.18
N ILE A 136 10.11 -6.88 -6.40
CA ILE A 136 9.67 -5.57 -6.90
C ILE A 136 10.51 -4.48 -6.26
N GLY A 137 11.17 -3.65 -7.09
CA GLY A 137 11.98 -2.56 -6.53
C GLY A 137 12.94 -1.91 -7.49
N GLY A 138 13.78 -1.02 -6.96
CA GLY A 138 14.81 -0.31 -7.71
C GLY A 138 14.29 0.88 -8.54
N PHE A 139 13.15 1.47 -8.20
CA PHE A 139 12.54 2.54 -8.97
C PHE A 139 11.92 3.63 -8.11
N LYS A 140 11.62 4.76 -8.74
CA LYS A 140 10.73 5.77 -8.17
C LYS A 140 9.29 5.49 -8.55
N LEU A 141 8.39 5.47 -7.55
CA LEU A 141 6.94 5.38 -7.74
C LEU A 141 6.28 6.70 -7.36
N GLN A 142 5.58 7.33 -8.30
CA GLN A 142 5.07 8.66 -8.08
C GLN A 142 3.69 8.93 -8.70
N ASN A 143 2.97 9.91 -8.13
CA ASN A 143 1.73 10.49 -8.68
C ASN A 143 0.58 9.50 -8.89
N VAL A 144 0.57 8.38 -8.20
CA VAL A 144 -0.55 7.45 -8.21
C VAL A 144 -1.74 8.07 -7.49
N LYS A 145 -2.95 7.78 -7.93
CA LYS A 145 -4.14 8.48 -7.44
C LYS A 145 -4.77 7.88 -6.19
N ASN A 146 -4.30 6.71 -5.80
CA ASN A 146 -4.65 6.00 -4.58
C ASN A 146 -3.36 5.42 -3.96
N TRP A 147 -3.36 4.21 -3.46
CA TRP A 147 -2.17 3.55 -2.90
C TRP A 147 -1.07 3.33 -3.94
N GLY A 148 0.17 3.47 -3.53
CA GLY A 148 1.31 3.22 -4.41
C GLY A 148 1.35 1.78 -4.87
N THR A 149 1.27 0.85 -3.91
CA THR A 149 1.24 -0.59 -4.18
C THR A 149 0.22 -1.28 -3.30
N ASP A 150 -0.29 -2.43 -3.73
CA ASP A 150 -1.09 -3.30 -2.87
C ASP A 150 -0.81 -4.78 -3.14
N PHE A 151 -0.48 -5.51 -2.07
CA PHE A 151 -0.17 -6.93 -2.06
C PHE A 151 -1.13 -7.64 -1.11
N GLY A 152 -1.92 -8.56 -1.61
CA GLY A 152 -2.90 -9.22 -0.78
C GLY A 152 -3.49 -10.48 -1.38
N TYR A 153 -4.52 -10.99 -0.74
CA TYR A 153 -5.34 -12.12 -1.20
C TYR A 153 -4.52 -13.34 -1.63
N GLY A 154 -3.58 -13.76 -0.77
CA GLY A 154 -2.72 -14.91 -1.02
C GLY A 154 -1.37 -14.57 -1.63
N SER A 155 -1.02 -13.28 -1.71
CA SER A 155 0.34 -12.88 -2.09
C SER A 155 1.33 -13.34 -1.04
N LYS A 156 2.40 -14.01 -1.47
CA LYS A 156 3.42 -14.54 -0.57
C LYS A 156 4.82 -14.65 -1.19
N ASN A 157 5.81 -14.75 -0.32
CA ASN A 157 7.22 -14.87 -0.70
C ASN A 157 7.68 -13.67 -1.55
N GLY A 158 7.31 -12.46 -1.12
CA GLY A 158 7.64 -11.21 -1.81
C GLY A 158 8.89 -10.53 -1.27
N TYR A 159 9.71 -9.99 -2.16
CA TYR A 159 10.79 -9.07 -1.82
C TYR A 159 10.54 -7.71 -2.47
N ILE A 160 10.31 -6.68 -1.64
CA ILE A 160 9.99 -5.32 -2.05
C ILE A 160 11.09 -4.41 -1.54
N HIS A 161 11.78 -3.68 -2.45
CA HIS A 161 12.98 -2.98 -2.03
C HIS A 161 13.35 -1.78 -2.88
N ASP A 162 14.15 -0.88 -2.27
CA ASP A 162 14.78 0.25 -2.96
C ASP A 162 13.75 1.08 -3.76
N ILE A 163 12.66 1.47 -3.13
CA ILE A 163 11.60 2.29 -3.73
C ILE A 163 11.64 3.70 -3.15
N ASP A 164 11.75 4.69 -4.03
CA ASP A 164 11.57 6.10 -3.73
C ASP A 164 10.12 6.50 -4.02
N LEU A 165 9.38 6.90 -2.99
CA LEU A 165 7.97 7.22 -3.07
C LEU A 165 7.75 8.72 -3.23
N TRP A 166 6.79 9.08 -4.10
CA TRP A 166 6.21 10.41 -4.15
C TRP A 166 4.70 10.31 -4.39
N GLN A 167 3.92 10.14 -3.30
CA GLN A 167 2.48 9.92 -3.34
C GLN A 167 1.73 11.11 -2.73
N PRO A 168 1.48 12.20 -3.50
CA PRO A 168 0.95 13.45 -2.96
C PRO A 168 -0.58 13.50 -2.85
N TYR A 169 -1.28 12.48 -3.32
CA TYR A 169 -2.73 12.46 -3.34
C TYR A 169 -3.31 11.87 -2.06
N LYS A 170 -4.56 12.20 -1.75
CA LYS A 170 -5.31 11.63 -0.63
C LYS A 170 -5.33 10.11 -0.73
N ASN A 171 -5.21 9.41 0.39
CA ASN A 171 -5.01 7.95 0.44
C ASN A 171 -3.81 7.46 -0.38
N GLY A 172 -2.78 8.27 -0.47
CA GLY A 172 -1.55 7.95 -1.16
C GLY A 172 -0.62 7.16 -0.24
N ASP A 173 -0.96 5.91 0.08
CA ASP A 173 -0.09 5.00 0.80
C ASP A 173 1.13 4.63 -0.05
N GLY A 174 2.17 4.20 0.62
CA GLY A 174 3.36 3.69 -0.06
C GLY A 174 3.21 2.21 -0.40
N ILE A 175 3.64 1.37 0.53
CA ILE A 175 3.54 -0.10 0.44
C ILE A 175 2.37 -0.56 1.29
N HIS A 176 1.40 -1.18 0.66
CA HIS A 176 0.19 -1.64 1.31
C HIS A 176 0.08 -3.17 1.26
N PHE A 177 -0.21 -3.76 2.39
CA PHE A 177 -0.52 -5.18 2.55
C PHE A 177 -1.96 -5.35 2.97
N THR A 178 -2.71 -6.08 2.16
CA THR A 178 -4.12 -6.40 2.39
C THR A 178 -4.27 -7.86 2.80
N ASN A 179 -5.45 -8.24 3.17
CA ASN A 179 -5.87 -9.60 3.58
C ASN A 179 -5.09 -10.72 2.88
N GLY A 180 -4.47 -11.59 3.65
CA GLY A 180 -3.76 -12.76 3.13
C GLY A 180 -2.32 -12.53 2.62
N ALA A 181 -1.76 -11.33 2.79
CA ALA A 181 -0.36 -11.07 2.49
C ALA A 181 0.56 -11.79 3.49
N SER A 182 1.56 -12.52 3.03
CA SER A 182 2.43 -13.27 3.93
C SER A 182 3.85 -13.48 3.41
N HIS A 183 4.79 -13.74 4.33
CA HIS A 183 6.19 -14.02 4.00
C HIS A 183 6.82 -12.89 3.14
N MET A 184 6.64 -11.64 3.56
CA MET A 184 7.13 -10.47 2.85
C MET A 184 8.40 -9.92 3.47
N ARG A 185 9.33 -9.52 2.63
CA ARG A 185 10.52 -8.76 3.00
C ARG A 185 10.45 -7.40 2.35
N VAL A 186 10.45 -6.35 3.16
CA VAL A 186 10.46 -4.95 2.70
C VAL A 186 11.77 -4.30 3.14
N ARG A 187 12.42 -3.58 2.25
CA ARG A 187 13.69 -2.94 2.57
C ARG A 187 13.88 -1.62 1.81
N GLN A 188 14.43 -0.61 2.49
CA GLN A 188 14.85 0.64 1.87
C GLN A 188 13.71 1.34 1.09
N ILE A 189 12.68 1.70 1.80
CA ILE A 189 11.56 2.49 1.27
C ILE A 189 11.69 3.91 1.82
N PHE A 190 11.79 4.88 0.94
CA PHE A 190 11.99 6.28 1.31
C PHE A 190 11.09 7.21 0.50
N GLY A 191 10.94 8.45 0.98
CA GLY A 191 10.28 9.53 0.23
C GLY A 191 9.06 10.12 0.93
N TYR A 192 7.98 10.34 0.19
CA TYR A 192 6.75 10.96 0.67
C TYR A 192 5.55 10.08 0.35
N ALA A 193 4.76 9.79 1.37
CA ALA A 193 3.43 9.22 1.26
C ALA A 193 2.44 10.15 1.97
N ARG A 194 1.33 10.50 1.30
CA ARG A 194 0.37 11.43 1.91
C ARG A 194 -0.46 10.77 2.99
N ASP A 195 -0.61 9.47 2.91
CA ASP A 195 -1.22 8.65 3.94
C ASP A 195 -0.17 7.76 4.59
N ASP A 196 -0.40 6.48 4.77
CA ASP A 196 0.53 5.57 5.43
C ASP A 196 1.65 5.11 4.47
N CYS A 197 2.87 5.00 4.97
CA CYS A 197 3.93 4.53 4.11
C CYS A 197 3.98 3.02 3.99
N LEU A 198 3.91 2.36 5.12
CA LEU A 198 3.85 0.91 5.22
C LEU A 198 2.56 0.54 5.94
N ALA A 199 1.54 0.19 5.20
CA ALA A 199 0.24 -0.17 5.73
C ALA A 199 0.07 -1.69 5.76
N MET A 200 -0.39 -2.21 6.87
CA MET A 200 -0.87 -3.58 7.04
C MET A 200 -2.33 -3.50 7.45
N VAL A 201 -3.21 -3.65 6.48
CA VAL A 201 -4.65 -3.45 6.67
C VAL A 201 -5.39 -4.76 6.43
N ASN A 202 -5.88 -5.31 7.50
CA ASN A 202 -6.64 -6.55 7.46
C ASN A 202 -8.09 -6.25 7.82
N SER A 203 -8.88 -5.95 6.81
CA SER A 203 -10.24 -5.51 6.97
C SER A 203 -11.23 -6.66 6.88
N ASP A 204 -12.37 -6.40 7.48
CA ASP A 204 -13.50 -7.30 7.57
C ASP A 204 -14.37 -7.21 6.30
N ASP A 205 -14.85 -8.36 5.82
CA ASP A 205 -15.80 -8.48 4.72
C ASP A 205 -17.08 -7.70 4.93
N SER A 206 -17.47 -7.46 6.18
CA SER A 206 -18.67 -6.68 6.48
C SER A 206 -18.57 -5.22 6.02
N LEU A 207 -17.36 -4.71 5.79
CA LEU A 207 -17.17 -3.39 5.17
C LEU A 207 -17.60 -3.38 3.71
N VAL A 208 -17.41 -4.49 3.04
CA VAL A 208 -17.76 -4.68 1.63
C VAL A 208 -19.28 -4.64 1.45
N TYR A 209 -20.01 -5.16 2.42
CA TYR A 209 -21.47 -5.33 2.35
C TYR A 209 -22.26 -4.54 3.41
N SER A 210 -21.60 -3.76 4.26
CA SER A 210 -22.32 -2.99 5.26
C SER A 210 -23.15 -1.90 4.59
N THR A 211 -24.41 -1.83 4.96
CA THR A 211 -25.32 -0.75 4.53
C THR A 211 -24.83 0.64 4.95
N ALA A 212 -23.94 0.71 5.94
CA ALA A 212 -23.30 1.96 6.35
C ALA A 212 -22.29 2.50 5.32
N ASN A 213 -21.79 1.65 4.46
CA ASN A 213 -20.87 2.01 3.37
C ASN A 213 -21.54 2.02 1.99
N VAL A 214 -22.83 1.71 1.92
CA VAL A 214 -23.60 1.99 0.70
C VAL A 214 -23.54 3.49 0.47
N PRO A 215 -23.16 3.93 -0.75
CA PRO A 215 -23.10 5.35 -1.06
C PRO A 215 -24.43 6.01 -0.70
N THR A 216 -24.37 7.03 0.14
CA THR A 216 -25.56 7.83 0.43
C THR A 216 -26.03 8.52 -0.84
N GLU A 217 -27.34 8.63 -1.01
CA GLU A 217 -27.93 9.34 -2.15
C GLU A 217 -27.22 10.69 -2.36
N GLY A 218 -26.79 10.95 -3.59
CA GLY A 218 -26.04 12.15 -3.94
C GLY A 218 -24.52 12.07 -3.75
N SER A 219 -23.98 10.98 -3.20
CA SER A 219 -22.52 10.80 -3.15
C SER A 219 -21.98 10.35 -4.52
N ILE A 220 -20.72 10.73 -4.82
CA ILE A 220 -20.05 10.28 -6.05
C ILE A 220 -20.03 8.74 -6.16
N ARG A 221 -19.92 8.06 -5.04
CA ARG A 221 -19.92 6.59 -4.94
C ARG A 221 -21.20 5.96 -5.48
N GLN A 222 -22.36 6.58 -5.24
CA GLN A 222 -23.64 6.12 -5.75
C GLN A 222 -23.67 6.07 -7.28
N TRP A 223 -23.02 7.02 -7.93
CA TRP A 223 -23.01 7.13 -9.39
C TRP A 223 -22.00 6.20 -10.05
N ILE A 224 -20.95 5.89 -9.35
CA ILE A 224 -19.81 5.18 -9.87
C ILE A 224 -19.87 3.69 -9.56
N TYR A 225 -20.37 3.34 -8.38
CA TYR A 225 -20.45 1.98 -7.89
C TYR A 225 -21.86 1.64 -7.40
N PRO A 226 -22.89 1.71 -8.24
CA PRO A 226 -24.28 1.48 -7.80
C PRO A 226 -24.50 0.07 -7.25
N THR A 227 -23.61 -0.87 -7.56
CA THR A 227 -23.71 -2.26 -7.17
C THR A 227 -22.42 -2.80 -6.55
N CYS A 228 -21.40 -1.98 -6.40
CA CYS A 228 -20.06 -2.41 -6.06
C CYS A 228 -19.68 -2.00 -4.64
N PRO A 229 -19.23 -2.95 -3.82
CA PRO A 229 -18.60 -2.63 -2.56
C PRO A 229 -17.32 -1.84 -2.81
N PHE A 230 -17.20 -0.75 -2.13
CA PHE A 230 -16.32 0.36 -2.42
C PHE A 230 -14.82 0.05 -2.49
N TRP A 231 -14.31 -0.82 -1.63
CA TRP A 231 -12.88 -0.94 -1.45
C TRP A 231 -12.25 -2.13 -2.13
N TYR A 232 -13.00 -3.16 -2.19
CA TYR A 232 -12.42 -4.47 -2.38
C TYR A 232 -12.97 -5.14 -3.58
N GLY A 233 -13.34 -4.61 -4.60
CA GLY A 233 -13.67 -5.24 -5.84
C GLY A 233 -13.79 -6.77 -5.84
N TRP A 234 -13.95 -7.38 -4.68
CA TRP A 234 -13.80 -8.79 -4.44
C TRP A 234 -15.00 -9.33 -3.67
N ALA A 235 -15.84 -10.11 -4.33
CA ALA A 235 -17.03 -10.69 -3.71
C ALA A 235 -16.73 -11.95 -2.87
N GLY A 236 -15.58 -12.55 -3.04
CA GLY A 236 -15.17 -13.73 -2.29
C GLY A 236 -13.82 -13.47 -1.65
N ASN A 237 -13.77 -13.03 -0.43
CA ASN A 237 -12.56 -12.66 0.29
C ASN A 237 -11.66 -13.84 0.66
N GLU A 238 -11.76 -14.91 -0.06
CA GLU A 238 -10.88 -16.03 0.14
C GLU A 238 -9.62 -15.82 -0.68
N ALA A 239 -8.56 -15.54 0.04
CA ALA A 239 -7.22 -15.55 -0.53
C ALA A 239 -6.97 -16.88 -1.23
N VAL A 240 -6.33 -16.85 -2.38
CA VAL A 240 -6.11 -18.05 -3.21
C VAL A 240 -5.36 -19.12 -2.40
N GLY A 241 -6.10 -20.09 -1.91
CA GLY A 241 -5.56 -21.24 -1.18
C GLY A 241 -4.93 -20.94 0.18
N THR A 242 -5.21 -19.78 0.79
CA THR A 242 -4.61 -19.37 2.05
C THR A 242 -5.61 -18.69 2.99
N SER A 243 -5.16 -18.39 4.19
CA SER A 243 -5.89 -17.56 5.16
C SER A 243 -5.89 -16.09 4.73
N ASN A 244 -6.87 -15.33 5.18
CA ASN A 244 -6.87 -13.86 5.08
C ASN A 244 -5.96 -13.18 6.11
N ASP A 245 -5.25 -13.91 6.95
CA ASP A 245 -4.32 -13.32 7.90
C ASP A 245 -3.11 -12.69 7.21
N ILE A 246 -2.61 -11.58 7.74
CA ILE A 246 -1.33 -10.96 7.34
C ILE A 246 -0.26 -11.46 8.30
N HIS A 247 0.81 -12.06 7.79
CA HIS A 247 1.82 -12.62 8.67
C HIS A 247 3.22 -12.79 8.06
N ASP A 248 4.20 -12.97 8.93
CA ASP A 248 5.60 -13.17 8.55
C ASP A 248 6.15 -12.03 7.69
N ILE A 249 5.92 -10.80 8.15
CA ILE A 249 6.39 -9.58 7.48
C ILE A 249 7.66 -9.08 8.15
N THR A 250 8.70 -8.85 7.37
CA THR A 250 9.92 -8.19 7.83
C THR A 250 10.16 -6.92 7.04
N ALA A 251 10.19 -5.77 7.71
CA ALA A 251 10.46 -4.48 7.10
C ALA A 251 11.70 -3.83 7.72
N THR A 252 12.62 -3.35 6.90
CA THR A 252 13.87 -2.75 7.36
C THR A 252 14.20 -1.47 6.60
N ASN A 253 14.72 -0.47 7.31
CA ASN A 253 15.12 0.81 6.74
C ASN A 253 13.95 1.50 6.01
N ILE A 254 12.92 1.83 6.76
CA ILE A 254 11.74 2.55 6.29
C ILE A 254 11.84 3.99 6.77
N GLY A 255 12.02 4.92 5.84
CA GLY A 255 12.20 6.34 6.16
C GLY A 255 11.31 7.23 5.34
N LEU A 256 10.23 7.73 5.92
CA LEU A 256 9.26 8.50 5.20
C LEU A 256 8.79 9.74 5.92
N THR A 257 8.36 10.67 5.11
CA THR A 257 7.58 11.81 5.53
C THR A 257 6.17 11.71 4.94
N GLY A 258 5.22 12.35 5.57
CA GLY A 258 3.83 12.33 5.12
C GLY A 258 2.91 13.01 6.12
N ASN A 259 1.60 12.90 5.88
CA ASN A 259 0.62 13.50 6.78
C ASN A 259 0.08 12.54 7.83
N GLU A 260 0.15 11.24 7.58
CA GLU A 260 -0.41 10.23 8.46
C GLU A 260 0.70 9.40 9.13
N GLN A 261 0.76 8.11 8.99
CA GLN A 261 1.72 7.29 9.70
C GLN A 261 2.86 6.79 8.80
N VAL A 262 4.06 6.62 9.34
CA VAL A 262 5.12 5.90 8.64
C VAL A 262 4.76 4.42 8.54
N SER A 263 4.12 3.85 9.58
CA SER A 263 3.59 2.50 9.51
C SER A 263 2.26 2.37 10.26
N THR A 264 1.34 1.62 9.68
CA THR A 264 0.01 1.34 10.23
C THR A 264 -0.20 -0.16 10.34
N ILE A 265 -0.75 -0.59 11.47
CA ILE A 265 -1.26 -1.95 11.71
C ILE A 265 -2.73 -1.81 12.07
N LEU A 266 -3.60 -2.25 11.17
CA LEU A 266 -5.03 -2.09 11.29
C LEU A 266 -5.71 -3.42 11.02
N THR A 267 -6.52 -3.91 11.96
CA THR A 267 -7.26 -5.16 11.79
C THR A 267 -8.61 -5.14 12.47
N THR A 268 -9.51 -5.97 12.00
CA THR A 268 -10.80 -6.27 12.65
C THR A 268 -10.88 -7.74 13.05
N GLN A 269 -11.35 -8.61 12.17
CA GLN A 269 -11.60 -10.03 12.49
C GLN A 269 -10.43 -10.95 12.20
N PHE A 270 -9.58 -10.61 11.23
CA PHE A 270 -8.44 -11.45 10.86
C PHE A 270 -7.20 -11.12 11.71
N LYS A 271 -6.14 -11.88 11.56
CA LYS A 271 -4.94 -11.70 12.35
C LYS A 271 -3.83 -10.98 11.59
N ILE A 272 -3.03 -10.22 12.35
CA ILE A 272 -1.73 -9.72 11.90
C ILE A 272 -0.70 -10.20 12.90
N TYR A 273 0.25 -11.02 12.47
CA TYR A 273 1.21 -11.62 13.39
C TYR A 273 2.59 -11.87 12.78
N ASN A 274 3.59 -12.08 13.64
CA ASN A 274 4.98 -12.28 13.24
C ASN A 274 5.50 -11.13 12.37
N VAL A 275 5.31 -9.90 12.81
CA VAL A 275 5.78 -8.71 12.11
C VAL A 275 7.02 -8.15 12.80
N THR A 276 8.06 -7.93 12.03
CA THR A 276 9.28 -7.25 12.50
C THR A 276 9.53 -6.02 11.65
N ILE A 277 9.58 -4.85 12.31
CA ILE A 277 9.95 -3.58 11.70
C ILE A 277 11.20 -3.07 12.37
N SER A 278 12.25 -2.78 11.61
CA SER A 278 13.53 -2.30 12.16
C SER A 278 14.13 -1.17 11.33
N GLY A 279 14.66 -0.15 12.01
CA GLY A 279 15.17 1.03 11.34
C GLY A 279 14.04 1.85 10.69
N ILE A 280 12.98 2.09 11.45
CA ILE A 280 11.86 2.94 11.02
C ILE A 280 12.11 4.37 11.48
N SER A 281 11.91 5.33 10.58
CA SER A 281 12.11 6.75 10.89
C SER A 281 11.07 7.64 10.23
N SER A 282 10.68 8.69 10.96
CA SER A 282 10.07 9.86 10.33
C SER A 282 11.18 10.75 9.78
N VAL A 283 11.11 11.09 8.52
CA VAL A 283 12.07 12.01 7.89
C VAL A 283 11.45 13.40 7.79
N ASN A 284 12.19 14.40 8.26
CA ASN A 284 11.74 15.77 8.13
C ASN A 284 12.06 16.27 6.73
N TYR A 285 11.06 16.36 5.88
CA TYR A 285 11.19 16.79 4.50
C TYR A 285 10.47 18.13 4.30
N MET A 286 11.14 19.05 3.64
CA MET A 286 10.52 20.31 3.28
C MET A 286 9.90 20.20 1.89
N THR A 287 8.59 20.06 1.83
CA THR A 287 7.88 20.06 0.56
C THR A 287 7.82 21.49 0.00
N PRO A 288 8.30 21.73 -1.22
CA PRO A 288 8.23 23.06 -1.83
C PRO A 288 6.80 23.59 -1.82
N GLY A 289 6.61 24.76 -1.18
CA GLY A 289 5.31 25.44 -1.08
C GLY A 289 4.40 24.99 0.06
N ARG A 290 4.77 23.98 0.86
CA ARG A 290 3.97 23.53 2.01
C ARG A 290 4.65 23.69 3.38
N GLY A 291 5.95 23.95 3.42
CA GLY A 291 6.71 23.98 4.66
C GLY A 291 7.18 22.60 5.10
N TRP A 292 7.32 22.41 6.41
CA TRP A 292 7.74 21.16 7.00
C TRP A 292 6.55 20.21 7.13
N ASP A 293 6.60 19.06 6.45
CA ASP A 293 5.62 18.00 6.64
C ASP A 293 5.98 17.19 7.88
N GLU A 294 5.03 17.05 8.78
CA GLU A 294 5.18 16.29 10.01
C GLU A 294 4.25 15.09 9.96
N VAL A 295 4.78 13.89 10.12
CA VAL A 295 3.96 12.69 10.23
C VAL A 295 3.11 12.70 11.50
N ASN A 296 1.99 12.04 11.48
CA ASN A 296 1.10 11.95 12.64
C ASN A 296 1.70 11.02 13.70
N ALA A 297 2.19 9.86 13.30
CA ALA A 297 2.96 8.93 14.12
C ALA A 297 3.92 8.10 13.27
N ILE A 298 4.99 7.57 13.87
CA ILE A 298 5.87 6.61 13.19
C ILE A 298 5.19 5.27 13.07
N LEU A 299 4.54 4.82 14.14
CA LEU A 299 3.72 3.62 14.13
C LEU A 299 2.40 3.88 14.84
N LYS A 300 1.32 3.41 14.24
CA LYS A 300 0.00 3.38 14.87
C LYS A 300 -0.65 2.01 14.66
N SER A 301 -1.21 1.47 15.74
CA SER A 301 -2.06 0.29 15.66
C SER A 301 -3.44 0.59 16.23
N TYR A 302 -4.49 0.23 15.51
CA TYR A 302 -5.87 0.49 15.92
C TYR A 302 -6.84 -0.52 15.30
N ALA A 303 -8.03 -0.63 15.91
CA ALA A 303 -9.12 -1.39 15.30
C ALA A 303 -9.57 -0.70 14.02
N GLY A 304 -9.65 -1.50 12.96
CA GLY A 304 -9.86 -1.01 11.62
C GLY A 304 -11.25 -0.51 11.31
N PHE A 305 -11.44 -0.21 10.05
CA PHE A 305 -12.76 0.09 9.49
C PHE A 305 -13.64 -1.16 9.61
N GLY A 306 -14.91 -0.99 10.01
CA GLY A 306 -15.87 -2.06 10.14
C GLY A 306 -16.39 -2.23 11.57
N ASP A 307 -16.93 -3.40 11.82
CA ASP A 307 -17.48 -3.73 13.13
C ASP A 307 -16.37 -4.02 14.15
N ALA A 308 -16.01 -3.00 14.93
CA ALA A 308 -15.01 -3.13 15.99
C ALA A 308 -15.30 -4.24 17.00
N SER A 309 -16.57 -4.72 17.11
CA SER A 309 -16.94 -5.84 17.97
C SER A 309 -16.36 -7.18 17.51
N ARG A 310 -15.93 -7.28 16.25
CA ARG A 310 -15.28 -8.46 15.69
C ARG A 310 -13.80 -8.56 16.04
N TYR A 311 -13.20 -7.47 16.49
CA TYR A 311 -11.84 -7.50 16.99
C TYR A 311 -11.74 -8.38 18.23
N LYS A 312 -10.78 -9.30 18.24
CA LYS A 312 -10.49 -10.16 19.38
C LYS A 312 -9.12 -9.85 19.92
N ALA A 313 -8.99 -9.77 21.22
CA ALA A 313 -7.69 -9.66 21.87
C ALA A 313 -6.76 -10.77 21.36
N GLY A 314 -5.63 -10.35 20.79
CA GLY A 314 -4.64 -11.24 20.19
C GLY A 314 -4.76 -11.43 18.67
N ASN A 315 -5.67 -10.73 17.99
CA ASN A 315 -5.63 -10.64 16.54
C ASN A 315 -4.32 -9.99 16.05
N VAL A 316 -3.73 -9.12 16.86
CA VAL A 316 -2.36 -8.61 16.64
C VAL A 316 -1.41 -9.31 17.61
N SER A 317 -0.41 -10.01 17.09
CA SER A 317 0.51 -10.76 17.96
C SER A 317 1.91 -10.91 17.39
N ASN A 318 2.90 -11.09 18.27
CA ASN A 318 4.30 -11.25 17.89
C ASN A 318 4.81 -10.11 17.00
N ILE A 319 4.59 -8.87 17.44
CA ILE A 319 5.06 -7.67 16.75
C ILE A 319 6.34 -7.18 17.39
N SER A 320 7.37 -6.96 16.61
CA SER A 320 8.64 -6.41 17.07
C SER A 320 9.01 -5.15 16.29
N ILE A 321 9.16 -4.05 17.01
CA ILE A 321 9.53 -2.76 16.45
C ILE A 321 10.83 -2.30 17.07
N ASN A 322 11.84 -2.13 16.24
CA ASN A 322 13.19 -1.86 16.71
C ASN A 322 13.82 -0.67 15.98
N ASN A 323 14.71 0.02 16.68
CA ASN A 323 15.50 1.11 16.10
C ASN A 323 14.61 2.21 15.47
N ILE A 324 13.80 2.83 16.31
CA ILE A 324 12.89 3.91 15.92
C ILE A 324 13.65 5.23 16.01
N ILE A 325 13.64 6.01 14.93
CA ILE A 325 14.29 7.32 14.87
C ILE A 325 13.23 8.39 14.63
N GLU A 326 13.06 9.27 15.60
CA GLU A 326 12.08 10.33 15.57
C GLU A 326 12.69 11.64 15.08
N CYS A 327 12.18 12.17 13.99
CA CYS A 327 12.60 13.48 13.46
C CYS A 327 11.43 14.46 13.28
N ALA A 328 10.19 13.99 13.12
CA ALA A 328 9.10 14.85 12.66
C ALA A 328 7.68 14.41 13.06
N SER A 329 7.46 13.69 14.15
CA SER A 329 6.09 13.32 14.57
C SER A 329 5.34 14.47 15.25
N LYS A 330 4.03 14.55 14.99
CA LYS A 330 3.10 15.50 15.65
C LYS A 330 2.54 15.00 16.96
N ASN A 331 2.31 13.71 17.03
CA ASN A 331 1.69 13.03 18.16
C ASN A 331 2.71 12.11 18.85
N TYR A 332 2.26 10.99 19.36
CA TYR A 332 3.17 9.99 19.88
C TYR A 332 3.88 9.28 18.73
N SER A 333 5.16 9.02 18.90
CA SER A 333 5.92 8.30 17.87
C SER A 333 5.41 6.89 17.66
N VAL A 334 5.03 6.22 18.74
CA VAL A 334 4.38 4.92 18.71
C VAL A 334 3.07 4.98 19.47
N ASP A 335 1.98 4.68 18.77
CA ASP A 335 0.61 4.71 19.30
C ASP A 335 -0.03 3.33 19.16
N ILE A 336 -0.19 2.61 20.28
CA ILE A 336 -0.71 1.25 20.35
C ILE A 336 -2.02 1.26 21.10
N THR A 337 -3.12 1.12 20.40
CA THR A 337 -4.47 1.10 21.00
C THR A 337 -5.11 -0.28 20.98
N LEU A 338 -4.55 -1.24 20.22
CA LEU A 338 -5.08 -2.59 20.13
C LEU A 338 -4.57 -3.49 21.27
N GLU A 339 -5.45 -4.31 21.79
CA GLU A 339 -5.12 -5.42 22.68
C GLU A 339 -4.41 -6.52 21.90
N GLY A 340 -3.08 -6.44 21.84
CA GLY A 340 -2.27 -7.44 21.15
C GLY A 340 -1.74 -8.53 22.11
N ARG A 341 -0.87 -9.39 21.58
CA ARG A 341 -0.08 -10.32 22.37
C ARG A 341 1.39 -10.24 21.94
N ASN A 342 2.30 -10.21 22.92
CA ASN A 342 3.75 -10.22 22.68
C ASN A 342 4.17 -9.11 21.68
N ILE A 343 3.86 -7.86 22.01
CA ILE A 343 4.30 -6.68 21.26
C ILE A 343 5.54 -6.12 21.92
N ARG A 344 6.60 -5.90 21.17
CA ARG A 344 7.88 -5.37 21.66
C ARG A 344 8.25 -4.10 20.95
N VAL A 345 8.56 -3.07 21.71
CA VAL A 345 9.12 -1.80 21.22
C VAL A 345 10.48 -1.58 21.84
N ASN A 346 11.51 -1.52 21.01
CA ASN A 346 12.88 -1.45 21.48
C ASN A 346 13.70 -0.42 20.73
N ARG A 347 14.50 0.36 21.45
CA ARG A 347 15.41 1.40 20.94
C ARG A 347 14.68 2.51 20.19
N TYR A 348 14.13 3.43 20.95
CA TYR A 348 13.64 4.69 20.44
C TYR A 348 14.68 5.79 20.69
N MET A 349 14.89 6.64 19.69
CA MET A 349 15.76 7.80 19.77
C MET A 349 15.12 9.01 19.11
N LYS A 350 15.01 10.10 19.83
CA LYS A 350 14.60 11.40 19.29
C LYS A 350 15.84 12.17 18.83
N LEU A 351 15.90 12.46 17.51
CA LEU A 351 17.05 13.19 16.94
C LEU A 351 16.77 14.69 16.76
N ASP A 352 15.51 15.09 16.55
CA ASP A 352 15.17 16.48 16.28
C ASP A 352 14.30 17.06 17.40
N THR A 353 14.82 18.09 18.05
CA THR A 353 14.09 18.83 19.10
C THR A 353 12.93 19.67 18.55
N ARG A 354 12.84 19.85 17.24
CA ARG A 354 11.72 20.56 16.59
C ARG A 354 10.49 19.65 16.42
N ALA A 355 10.66 18.36 16.53
CA ALA A 355 9.52 17.43 16.51
C ALA A 355 8.56 17.78 17.66
N LYS A 356 7.30 18.02 17.29
CA LYS A 356 6.23 18.41 18.24
C LYS A 356 5.58 17.19 18.89
N THR A 357 6.30 16.08 18.96
CA THR A 357 5.77 14.86 19.55
C THR A 357 5.27 15.09 20.98
N LYS A 358 4.16 14.48 21.31
CA LYS A 358 3.60 14.48 22.67
C LYS A 358 4.39 13.56 23.62
N GLY A 359 5.16 12.64 23.06
CA GLY A 359 5.98 11.65 23.77
C GLY A 359 6.36 10.48 22.89
N ALA A 360 7.25 9.63 23.35
CA ALA A 360 7.71 8.46 22.60
C ALA A 360 6.57 7.45 22.36
N LEU A 361 5.84 7.14 23.44
CA LEU A 361 4.87 6.05 23.44
C LEU A 361 3.50 6.50 23.96
N ASN A 362 2.45 6.08 23.29
CA ASN A 362 1.10 6.00 23.81
C ASN A 362 0.63 4.56 23.73
N ILE A 363 0.38 3.95 24.87
CA ILE A 363 -0.08 2.57 24.96
C ILE A 363 -1.38 2.59 25.76
N SER A 364 -2.48 2.17 25.15
CA SER A 364 -3.76 2.13 25.85
C SER A 364 -3.69 1.20 27.07
N SER A 365 -4.52 1.44 28.06
CA SER A 365 -4.58 0.60 29.28
C SER A 365 -4.90 -0.87 28.96
N SER A 366 -5.69 -1.12 27.93
CA SER A 366 -6.03 -2.46 27.45
C SER A 366 -4.85 -3.15 26.73
N ALA A 367 -4.02 -2.38 26.02
CA ALA A 367 -2.83 -2.91 25.32
C ALA A 367 -1.63 -3.10 26.27
N ALA A 368 -1.51 -2.28 27.32
CA ALA A 368 -0.35 -2.23 28.20
C ALA A 368 0.11 -3.59 28.76
N PRO A 369 -0.75 -4.53 29.16
CA PRO A 369 -0.32 -5.83 29.66
C PRO A 369 0.44 -6.68 28.65
N TYR A 370 0.36 -6.37 27.38
CA TYR A 370 0.90 -7.16 26.28
C TYR A 370 2.09 -6.50 25.57
N VAL A 371 2.44 -5.29 25.98
CA VAL A 371 3.52 -4.50 25.37
C VAL A 371 4.73 -4.47 26.29
N THR A 372 5.88 -4.85 25.76
CA THR A 372 7.16 -4.71 26.42
C THR A 372 7.99 -3.62 25.76
N THR A 373 8.51 -2.71 26.54
CA THR A 373 9.34 -1.60 26.07
C THR A 373 10.75 -1.69 26.64
N SER A 374 11.76 -1.33 25.86
CA SER A 374 13.15 -1.26 26.34
C SER A 374 13.94 -0.21 25.56
N ASN A 375 14.93 0.40 26.24
CA ASN A 375 15.84 1.38 25.63
C ASN A 375 15.10 2.56 24.99
N ILE A 376 14.14 3.11 25.70
CA ILE A 376 13.39 4.29 25.26
C ILE A 376 14.10 5.53 25.82
N VAL A 377 14.61 6.38 24.93
CA VAL A 377 15.31 7.64 25.25
C VAL A 377 14.51 8.78 24.64
N GLU A 378 13.88 9.60 25.49
CA GLU A 378 13.11 10.80 25.11
C GLU A 378 13.96 12.07 25.08
#